data_b264872d4b895fe5938a0ba76de2c86f
#
_entry.id   b264872d4b895fe5938a0ba76de2c86f
#
_cell.length_a   1.000
_cell.length_b   1.000
_cell.length_c   1.000
_cell.angle_alpha   90.00
_cell.angle_beta   90.00
_cell.angle_gamma   90.00
#
_symmetry.space_group_name_H-M   'P 1'
#
loop_
_entity.id
_entity.type
_entity.pdbx_description
1 polymer ?
#
loop_
_entity_poly.entity_id
_entity_poly.type
_entity_poly.pdbx_seq_one_letter_code
_entity_poly.pdbx_strand_id
1 'polypeptide(L)'
;MRNLRSTLIAFALLTGVAATPALAVDNMMSSDAPDLTAVRVKIKAKDWKAAIKDLNGMIDTGIQHADVYNLLGFSLRNSGDMKGAQTYYAKALDYDPEHKGALEYQGEMFVKLGQFDKAQANLTKLAKLCPQGCEEREDLEEAIKTKIVKEH
;
A
#
# COMPACT_ATOMS: atom_id res chain seq x y z
N MET A 1 -65.88 -50.17 30.69
CA MET A 1 -65.19 -49.58 31.86
C MET A 1 -63.72 -50.03 31.81
N ARG A 2 -62.82 -49.21 31.45
CA ARG A 2 -61.41 -49.11 31.85
C ARG A 2 -60.64 -48.30 30.80
N ASN A 3 -60.38 -47.04 31.19
CA ASN A 3 -59.62 -46.09 30.40
C ASN A 3 -58.11 -46.46 30.35
N LEU A 4 -57.60 -46.65 29.17
CA LEU A 4 -56.13 -46.80 28.96
C LEU A 4 -55.60 -45.48 28.46
N ARG A 5 -54.94 -44.78 29.34
CA ARG A 5 -54.21 -43.54 28.99
C ARG A 5 -52.84 -43.90 28.34
N SER A 6 -52.71 -43.67 27.04
CA SER A 6 -51.45 -43.75 26.33
C SER A 6 -50.67 -42.48 26.59
N THR A 7 -49.52 -42.63 27.26
CA THR A 7 -48.54 -41.56 27.47
C THR A 7 -47.57 -41.56 26.27
N LEU A 8 -47.67 -40.55 25.43
CA LEU A 8 -46.68 -40.30 24.37
C LEU A 8 -45.46 -39.62 24.97
N ILE A 9 -44.34 -40.31 24.96
CA ILE A 9 -43.02 -39.73 25.30
C ILE A 9 -42.47 -39.11 24.04
N ALA A 10 -42.42 -37.78 24.01
CA ALA A 10 -41.74 -37.03 22.94
C ALA A 10 -40.24 -37.05 23.19
N PHE A 11 -39.51 -37.70 22.31
CA PHE A 11 -38.05 -37.69 22.28
C PHE A 11 -37.58 -36.42 21.53
N ALA A 12 -37.14 -35.42 22.25
CA ALA A 12 -36.54 -34.23 21.67
C ALA A 12 -35.10 -34.53 21.29
N LEU A 13 -34.83 -34.65 19.99
CA LEU A 13 -33.48 -34.71 19.44
C LEU A 13 -32.87 -33.30 19.47
N LEU A 14 -32.00 -33.04 20.41
CA LEU A 14 -31.13 -31.86 20.42
C LEU A 14 -30.02 -32.07 19.37
N THR A 15 -30.15 -31.49 18.19
CA THR A 15 -29.06 -31.37 17.23
C THR A 15 -28.16 -30.24 17.67
N GLY A 16 -27.03 -30.57 18.32
CA GLY A 16 -25.99 -29.61 18.65
C GLY A 16 -25.28 -29.18 17.36
N VAL A 17 -25.52 -27.96 16.93
CA VAL A 17 -24.72 -27.30 15.91
C VAL A 17 -23.36 -26.93 16.55
N ALA A 18 -22.34 -27.70 16.24
CA ALA A 18 -20.96 -27.35 16.59
C ALA A 18 -20.56 -26.13 15.76
N ALA A 19 -20.56 -24.94 16.36
CA ALA A 19 -19.96 -23.77 15.78
C ALA A 19 -18.43 -23.96 15.76
N THR A 20 -17.87 -24.21 14.58
CA THR A 20 -16.44 -24.14 14.37
C THR A 20 -15.99 -22.68 14.57
N PRO A 21 -14.99 -22.39 15.42
CA PRO A 21 -14.43 -21.04 15.46
C PRO A 21 -13.79 -20.78 14.09
N ALA A 22 -14.34 -19.81 13.35
CA ALA A 22 -13.64 -19.22 12.24
C ALA A 22 -12.36 -18.62 12.83
N LEU A 23 -11.21 -19.19 12.47
CA LEU A 23 -9.92 -18.54 12.68
C LEU A 23 -9.97 -17.26 11.85
N ALA A 24 -10.29 -16.16 12.51
CA ALA A 24 -10.00 -14.85 11.95
C ALA A 24 -8.46 -14.84 11.75
N VAL A 25 -8.04 -14.94 10.51
CA VAL A 25 -6.69 -14.54 10.11
C VAL A 25 -6.66 -13.05 10.37
N ASP A 26 -6.22 -12.70 11.57
CA ASP A 26 -5.90 -11.32 11.91
C ASP A 26 -4.80 -10.91 10.94
N ASN A 27 -5.19 -10.20 9.87
CA ASN A 27 -4.27 -9.45 9.07
C ASN A 27 -3.72 -8.38 10.02
N MET A 28 -2.66 -8.72 10.76
CA MET A 28 -1.88 -7.76 11.52
C MET A 28 -1.25 -6.80 10.52
N MET A 29 -2.02 -5.80 10.10
CA MET A 29 -1.45 -4.57 9.61
C MET A 29 -0.71 -3.97 10.81
N SER A 30 0.61 -4.20 10.86
CA SER A 30 1.45 -3.58 11.86
C SER A 30 1.26 -2.06 11.72
N SER A 31 0.65 -1.44 12.72
CA SER A 31 0.48 0.01 12.79
C SER A 31 1.82 0.74 13.04
N ASP A 32 2.86 -0.01 13.33
CA ASP A 32 4.18 0.53 13.58
C ASP A 32 4.93 0.67 12.27
N ALA A 33 5.29 1.92 11.94
CA ALA A 33 6.09 2.21 10.76
C ALA A 33 7.43 1.45 10.80
N PRO A 34 7.82 0.74 9.73
CA PRO A 34 9.06 -0.02 9.70
C PRO A 34 10.27 0.90 9.77
N ASP A 35 11.36 0.43 10.38
CA ASP A 35 12.63 1.15 10.34
C ASP A 35 13.25 1.09 8.94
N LEU A 36 13.21 2.21 8.25
CA LEU A 36 13.72 2.40 6.89
C LEU A 36 15.06 3.16 6.85
N THR A 37 15.69 3.38 8.00
CA THR A 37 16.93 4.19 8.10
C THR A 37 18.03 3.64 7.19
N ALA A 38 18.31 2.35 7.26
CA ALA A 38 19.35 1.71 6.43
C ALA A 38 19.03 1.80 4.92
N VAL A 39 17.77 1.66 4.56
CA VAL A 39 17.30 1.80 3.16
C VAL A 39 17.50 3.22 2.66
N ARG A 40 17.11 4.23 3.45
CA ARG A 40 17.26 5.64 3.09
C ARG A 40 18.74 6.05 2.90
N VAL A 41 19.67 5.46 3.67
CA VAL A 41 21.12 5.66 3.47
C VAL A 41 21.55 5.15 2.09
N LYS A 42 21.08 3.97 1.67
CA LYS A 42 21.39 3.39 0.34
C LYS A 42 20.78 4.22 -0.79
N ILE A 43 19.54 4.69 -0.62
CA ILE A 43 18.87 5.58 -1.56
C ILE A 43 19.68 6.88 -1.73
N LYS A 44 20.10 7.51 -0.62
CA LYS A 44 20.94 8.72 -0.65
C LYS A 44 22.29 8.48 -1.34
N ALA A 45 22.86 7.29 -1.20
CA ALA A 45 24.06 6.88 -1.90
C ALA A 45 23.83 6.48 -3.37
N LYS A 46 22.58 6.53 -3.85
CA LYS A 46 22.14 6.06 -5.18
C LYS A 46 22.45 4.56 -5.42
N ASP A 47 22.63 3.79 -4.34
CA ASP A 47 22.78 2.32 -4.42
C ASP A 47 21.41 1.66 -4.53
N TRP A 48 20.80 1.84 -5.71
CA TRP A 48 19.45 1.34 -5.99
C TRP A 48 19.35 -0.17 -5.83
N LYS A 49 20.41 -0.90 -6.22
CA LYS A 49 20.42 -2.36 -6.14
C LYS A 49 20.35 -2.84 -4.68
N ALA A 50 21.11 -2.23 -3.79
CA ALA A 50 21.11 -2.58 -2.38
C ALA A 50 19.79 -2.14 -1.71
N ALA A 51 19.25 -0.96 -2.05
CA ALA A 51 17.96 -0.52 -1.54
C ALA A 51 16.82 -1.47 -1.96
N ILE A 52 16.76 -1.85 -3.24
CA ILE A 52 15.76 -2.81 -3.77
C ILE A 52 15.87 -4.15 -3.06
N LYS A 53 17.10 -4.65 -2.84
CA LYS A 53 17.32 -5.92 -2.14
C LYS A 53 16.77 -5.88 -0.72
N ASP A 54 17.07 -4.84 0.04
CA ASP A 54 16.60 -4.73 1.43
C ASP A 54 15.07 -4.60 1.50
N LEU A 55 14.48 -3.76 0.63
CA LEU A 55 13.03 -3.56 0.59
C LEU A 55 12.29 -4.84 0.23
N ASN A 56 12.80 -5.62 -0.73
CA ASN A 56 12.23 -6.93 -1.02
C ASN A 56 12.38 -7.89 0.17
N GLY A 57 13.54 -7.90 0.84
CA GLY A 57 13.73 -8.68 2.06
C GLY A 57 12.73 -8.34 3.16
N MET A 58 12.38 -7.05 3.33
CA MET A 58 11.33 -6.61 4.26
C MET A 58 9.96 -7.18 3.85
N ILE A 59 9.62 -7.13 2.57
CA ILE A 59 8.36 -7.68 2.05
C ILE A 59 8.31 -9.21 2.24
N ASP A 60 9.42 -9.91 1.98
CA ASP A 60 9.54 -11.37 2.14
C ASP A 60 9.38 -11.81 3.60
N THR A 61 9.71 -10.93 4.56
CA THR A 61 9.47 -11.16 5.99
C THR A 61 8.05 -10.79 6.45
N GLY A 62 7.18 -10.37 5.52
CA GLY A 62 5.78 -10.08 5.78
C GLY A 62 5.48 -8.61 6.11
N ILE A 63 6.47 -7.70 6.00
CA ILE A 63 6.22 -6.27 6.22
C ILE A 63 5.43 -5.71 5.04
N GLN A 64 4.21 -5.27 5.32
CA GLN A 64 3.28 -4.69 4.34
C GLN A 64 2.95 -3.26 4.76
N HIS A 65 3.71 -2.30 4.23
CA HIS A 65 3.59 -0.89 4.60
C HIS A 65 3.74 0.02 3.38
N ALA A 66 2.96 1.10 3.31
CA ALA A 66 2.97 2.04 2.19
C ALA A 66 4.37 2.62 1.92
N ASP A 67 5.11 3.00 2.98
CA ASP A 67 6.48 3.52 2.84
C ASP A 67 7.44 2.51 2.20
N VAL A 68 7.33 1.20 2.55
CA VAL A 68 8.18 0.15 1.96
C VAL A 68 7.94 0.06 0.47
N TYR A 69 6.66 0.01 0.07
CA TYR A 69 6.28 -0.06 -1.34
C TYR A 69 6.62 1.23 -2.09
N ASN A 70 6.44 2.40 -1.46
CA ASN A 70 6.82 3.68 -2.05
C ASN A 70 8.33 3.75 -2.33
N LEU A 71 9.18 3.43 -1.35
CA LEU A 71 10.63 3.44 -1.53
C LEU A 71 11.12 2.37 -2.51
N LEU A 72 10.44 1.22 -2.59
CA LEU A 72 10.74 0.21 -3.61
C LEU A 72 10.39 0.72 -5.02
N GLY A 73 9.22 1.34 -5.19
CA GLY A 73 8.83 2.00 -6.43
C GLY A 73 9.84 3.08 -6.83
N PHE A 74 10.26 3.92 -5.88
CA PHE A 74 11.29 4.96 -6.09
C PHE A 74 12.63 4.37 -6.55
N SER A 75 13.12 3.33 -5.86
CA SER A 75 14.39 2.70 -6.19
C SER A 75 14.35 2.01 -7.56
N LEU A 76 13.24 1.34 -7.90
CA LEU A 76 13.03 0.72 -9.21
C LEU A 76 12.98 1.76 -10.33
N ARG A 77 12.26 2.88 -10.13
CA ARG A 77 12.21 3.99 -11.11
C ARG A 77 13.61 4.51 -11.41
N ASN A 78 14.40 4.75 -10.36
CA ASN A 78 15.75 5.28 -10.50
C ASN A 78 16.77 4.26 -11.04
N SER A 79 16.48 2.95 -10.91
CA SER A 79 17.27 1.89 -11.57
C SER A 79 16.84 1.62 -13.03
N GLY A 80 15.78 2.29 -13.53
CA GLY A 80 15.28 2.16 -14.89
C GLY A 80 14.08 1.20 -15.04
N ASP A 81 13.67 0.48 -13.99
CA ASP A 81 12.49 -0.40 -14.03
C ASP A 81 11.20 0.38 -13.80
N MET A 82 10.72 1.05 -14.85
CA MET A 82 9.48 1.82 -14.81
C MET A 82 8.23 0.97 -14.58
N LYS A 83 8.24 -0.28 -15.06
CA LYS A 83 7.11 -1.20 -14.89
C LYS A 83 7.00 -1.67 -13.44
N GLY A 84 8.11 -2.06 -12.83
CA GLY A 84 8.17 -2.40 -11.42
C GLY A 84 7.78 -1.21 -10.55
N ALA A 85 8.32 -0.03 -10.84
CA ALA A 85 7.99 1.20 -10.13
C ALA A 85 6.48 1.49 -10.14
N GLN A 86 5.83 1.39 -11.30
CA GLN A 86 4.38 1.60 -11.41
C GLN A 86 3.59 0.64 -10.52
N THR A 87 3.99 -0.63 -10.48
CA THR A 87 3.34 -1.66 -9.65
C THR A 87 3.45 -1.32 -8.17
N TYR A 88 4.64 -0.94 -7.71
CA TYR A 88 4.86 -0.70 -6.29
C TYR A 88 4.32 0.65 -5.80
N TYR A 89 4.30 1.70 -6.63
CA TYR A 89 3.57 2.92 -6.29
C TYR A 89 2.06 2.68 -6.19
N ALA A 90 1.48 1.90 -7.12
CA ALA A 90 0.08 1.52 -7.02
C ALA A 90 -0.19 0.77 -5.70
N LYS A 91 0.69 -0.18 -5.35
CA LYS A 91 0.57 -0.94 -4.10
C LYS A 91 0.72 -0.04 -2.86
N ALA A 92 1.62 0.94 -2.87
CA ALA A 92 1.72 1.92 -1.79
C ALA A 92 0.40 2.69 -1.60
N LEU A 93 -0.23 3.11 -2.70
CA LEU A 93 -1.50 3.83 -2.68
C LEU A 93 -2.72 2.94 -2.40
N ASP A 94 -2.62 1.62 -2.57
CA ASP A 94 -3.64 0.66 -2.12
C ASP A 94 -3.60 0.52 -0.58
N TYR A 95 -2.41 0.62 0.04
CA TYR A 95 -2.24 0.58 1.49
C TYR A 95 -2.53 1.92 2.16
N ASP A 96 -2.10 3.01 1.54
CA ASP A 96 -2.36 4.38 2.00
C ASP A 96 -2.71 5.26 0.80
N PRO A 97 -4.00 5.45 0.50
CA PRO A 97 -4.45 6.29 -0.62
C PRO A 97 -4.06 7.77 -0.51
N GLU A 98 -3.67 8.22 0.70
CA GLU A 98 -3.28 9.59 1.01
C GLU A 98 -1.76 9.77 1.16
N HIS A 99 -0.98 8.73 0.87
CA HIS A 99 0.47 8.76 0.96
C HIS A 99 1.08 9.78 -0.01
N LYS A 100 1.42 10.96 0.50
CA LYS A 100 1.84 12.10 -0.33
C LYS A 100 3.07 11.78 -1.20
N GLY A 101 4.11 11.17 -0.63
CA GLY A 101 5.30 10.80 -1.40
C GLY A 101 5.03 9.77 -2.51
N ALA A 102 4.07 8.85 -2.31
CA ALA A 102 3.70 7.91 -3.38
C ALA A 102 2.90 8.59 -4.50
N LEU A 103 2.03 9.56 -4.15
CA LEU A 103 1.32 10.40 -5.13
C LEU A 103 2.28 11.25 -5.96
N GLU A 104 3.27 11.88 -5.30
CA GLU A 104 4.32 12.66 -5.95
C GLU A 104 5.15 11.79 -6.89
N TYR A 105 5.83 10.77 -6.38
CA TYR A 105 6.77 9.96 -7.17
C TYR A 105 6.11 9.18 -8.30
N GLN A 106 4.87 8.71 -8.08
CA GLN A 106 4.09 8.12 -9.17
C GLN A 106 3.71 9.18 -10.20
N GLY A 107 3.35 10.39 -9.77
CA GLY A 107 3.06 11.52 -10.64
C GLY A 107 4.25 11.91 -11.50
N GLU A 108 5.43 12.02 -10.90
CA GLU A 108 6.69 12.28 -11.62
C GLU A 108 7.02 11.17 -12.63
N MET A 109 6.79 9.90 -12.24
CA MET A 109 6.94 8.78 -13.18
C MET A 109 5.99 8.94 -14.37
N PHE A 110 4.74 9.35 -14.15
CA PHE A 110 3.80 9.62 -15.22
C PHE A 110 4.25 10.77 -16.12
N VAL A 111 4.87 11.83 -15.57
CA VAL A 111 5.49 12.90 -16.36
C VAL A 111 6.60 12.35 -17.26
N LYS A 112 7.52 11.54 -16.72
CA LYS A 112 8.58 10.86 -17.51
C LYS A 112 8.03 10.00 -18.64
N LEU A 113 6.86 9.38 -18.43
CA LEU A 113 6.17 8.54 -19.42
C LEU A 113 5.26 9.33 -20.38
N GLY A 114 5.17 10.65 -20.26
CA GLY A 114 4.28 11.50 -21.06
C GLY A 114 2.79 11.33 -20.72
N GLN A 115 2.47 10.69 -19.58
CA GLN A 115 1.09 10.43 -19.13
C GLN A 115 0.58 11.57 -18.25
N PHE A 116 0.54 12.79 -18.80
CA PHE A 116 0.26 14.02 -18.04
C PHE A 116 -1.10 14.04 -17.34
N ASP A 117 -2.14 13.42 -17.92
CA ASP A 117 -3.47 13.34 -17.29
C ASP A 117 -3.42 12.58 -15.96
N LYS A 118 -2.62 11.51 -15.88
CA LYS A 118 -2.45 10.73 -14.66
C LYS A 118 -1.62 11.49 -13.62
N ALA A 119 -0.58 12.20 -14.06
CA ALA A 119 0.18 13.09 -13.17
C ALA A 119 -0.71 14.18 -12.59
N GLN A 120 -1.56 14.80 -13.41
CA GLN A 120 -2.51 15.81 -12.98
C GLN A 120 -3.57 15.27 -12.01
N ALA A 121 -3.99 14.02 -12.15
CA ALA A 121 -4.91 13.38 -11.20
C ALA A 121 -4.24 13.22 -9.81
N ASN A 122 -2.96 12.84 -9.75
CA ASN A 122 -2.22 12.79 -8.49
C ASN A 122 -2.02 14.18 -7.88
N LEU A 123 -1.67 15.19 -8.69
CA LEU A 123 -1.56 16.57 -8.23
C LEU A 123 -2.88 17.08 -7.63
N THR A 124 -4.01 16.71 -8.23
CA THR A 124 -5.34 17.08 -7.71
C THR A 124 -5.61 16.46 -6.33
N LYS A 125 -5.14 15.23 -6.10
CA LYS A 125 -5.22 14.59 -4.77
C LYS A 125 -4.33 15.31 -3.76
N LEU A 126 -3.07 15.59 -4.11
CA LEU A 126 -2.14 16.34 -3.27
C LEU A 126 -2.68 17.74 -2.91
N ALA A 127 -3.30 18.44 -3.85
CA ALA A 127 -3.91 19.74 -3.57
C ALA A 127 -5.04 19.68 -2.53
N LYS A 128 -5.75 18.55 -2.44
CA LYS A 128 -6.77 18.33 -1.40
C LYS A 128 -6.14 17.98 -0.05
N LEU A 129 -5.06 17.19 -0.05
CA LEU A 129 -4.37 16.75 1.17
C LEU A 129 -3.58 17.87 1.83
N CYS A 130 -3.00 18.76 1.05
CA CYS A 130 -2.24 19.91 1.55
C CYS A 130 -2.66 21.21 0.83
N PRO A 131 -3.83 21.77 1.17
CA PRO A 131 -4.37 22.97 0.50
C PRO A 131 -3.51 24.23 0.70
N GLN A 132 -2.72 24.28 1.77
CA GLN A 132 -1.79 25.38 2.04
C GLN A 132 -0.42 25.23 1.35
N GLY A 133 -0.20 24.14 0.63
CA GLY A 133 1.08 23.75 0.03
C GLY A 133 1.79 22.67 0.84
N CYS A 134 2.60 21.89 0.16
CA CYS A 134 3.57 20.92 0.71
C CYS A 134 4.58 20.59 -0.39
N GLU A 135 5.76 20.12 0.01
CA GLU A 135 6.87 19.82 -0.89
C GLU A 135 6.44 18.89 -2.03
N GLU A 136 5.72 17.81 -1.70
CA GLU A 136 5.28 16.81 -2.68
C GLU A 136 4.33 17.39 -3.74
N ARG A 137 3.47 18.32 -3.33
CA ARG A 137 2.57 19.02 -4.27
C ARG A 137 3.35 19.97 -5.17
N GLU A 138 4.26 20.76 -4.61
CA GLU A 138 5.02 21.77 -5.33
C GLU A 138 5.97 21.12 -6.34
N ASP A 139 6.65 20.03 -5.96
CA ASP A 139 7.55 19.30 -6.82
C ASP A 139 6.81 18.64 -7.99
N LEU A 140 5.66 18.02 -7.74
CA LEU A 140 4.85 17.44 -8.83
C LEU A 140 4.27 18.53 -9.74
N GLU A 141 3.82 19.66 -9.19
CA GLU A 141 3.33 20.79 -9.98
C GLU A 141 4.41 21.34 -10.91
N GLU A 142 5.63 21.51 -10.39
CA GLU A 142 6.77 21.93 -11.20
C GLU A 142 7.16 20.90 -12.26
N ALA A 143 7.16 19.61 -11.91
CA ALA A 143 7.46 18.54 -12.87
C ALA A 143 6.46 18.52 -14.04
N ILE A 144 5.17 18.68 -13.76
CA ILE A 144 4.13 18.76 -14.82
C ILE A 144 4.33 20.00 -15.69
N LYS A 145 4.60 21.16 -15.09
CA LYS A 145 4.77 22.44 -15.78
C LYS A 145 6.01 22.43 -16.69
N THR A 146 7.12 21.96 -16.19
CA THR A 146 8.40 21.98 -16.90
C THR A 146 8.60 20.76 -17.79
N LYS A 147 7.87 19.68 -17.56
CA LYS A 147 8.06 18.33 -18.14
C LYS A 147 9.43 17.73 -17.78
N ILE A 148 10.02 18.22 -16.71
CA ILE A 148 11.32 17.77 -16.18
C ILE A 148 11.06 17.24 -14.76
N VAL A 149 11.61 16.06 -14.48
CA VAL A 149 11.55 15.46 -13.14
C VAL A 149 12.92 15.63 -12.49
N LYS A 150 12.93 16.21 -11.29
CA LYS A 150 14.15 16.38 -10.50
C LYS A 150 14.81 15.02 -10.20
N GLU A 151 16.12 15.00 -10.15
CA GLU A 151 16.86 13.86 -9.61
C GLU A 151 16.95 14.02 -8.08
N HIS A 152 16.41 13.05 -7.38
CA HIS A 152 16.43 13.00 -5.91
C HIS A 152 17.63 12.25 -5.37
#